data_3d94b5a827d5c67fc6764a560bffc3f2
#
_entry.id   3d94b5a827d5c67fc6764a560bffc3f2
#
_cell.length_a   1.000
_cell.length_b   1.000
_cell.length_c   1.000
_cell.angle_alpha   90.00
_cell.angle_beta   90.00
_cell.angle_gamma   90.00
#
_symmetry.space_group_name_H-M   'P 1'
#
loop_
_entity.id
_entity.type
_entity.pdbx_description
1 polymer ?
#
loop_
_entity_poly.entity_id
_entity_poly.type
_entity_poly.pdbx_seq_one_letter_code
_entity_poly.pdbx_strand_id
1 'polypeptide(L)'
;EENIQEVLTSGHLGNVQNVKCGKLSGGMIRRAGIAQALLGMPDVILLDEPTVGLDPEERIRFQNTINNYKQKSTILVSTHILDDVEEICDEIIVLNKGKILYCGETNALAMLAKNRVFTMSKQESMHWQEYGINIKNYYENDTEKVRFLFLRDGEYNNPKAREEIANVEDGYMYLLKKYRKI
;
A
#
# COMPACT_ATOMS: atom_id res chain seq x y z
N GLU A 1 -31.33 12.06 5.71
CA GLU A 1 -31.67 10.61 5.52
C GLU A 1 -31.00 10.03 4.27
N GLU A 2 -30.98 10.74 3.13
CA GLU A 2 -30.31 10.27 1.89
C GLU A 2 -28.82 9.94 2.09
N ASN A 3 -28.08 10.76 2.81
CA ASN A 3 -26.66 10.54 3.08
C ASN A 3 -26.40 9.27 3.92
N ILE A 4 -27.28 8.93 4.87
CA ILE A 4 -27.17 7.71 5.67
C ILE A 4 -27.33 6.47 4.78
N GLN A 5 -28.30 6.48 3.87
CA GLN A 5 -28.52 5.35 2.95
C GLN A 5 -27.36 5.17 1.96
N GLU A 6 -26.80 6.28 1.46
CA GLU A 6 -25.62 6.25 0.58
C GLU A 6 -24.42 5.60 1.30
N VAL A 7 -24.13 6.01 2.53
CA VAL A 7 -23.01 5.50 3.32
C VAL A 7 -23.22 4.05 3.75
N LEU A 8 -24.46 3.65 4.11
CA LEU A 8 -24.79 2.26 4.42
C LEU A 8 -24.64 1.36 3.18
N THR A 9 -24.99 1.86 2.00
CA THR A 9 -24.88 1.13 0.74
C THR A 9 -23.40 0.96 0.35
N SER A 10 -22.63 2.03 0.36
CA SER A 10 -21.18 1.98 0.05
C SER A 10 -20.40 1.12 1.04
N GLY A 11 -20.77 1.13 2.32
CA GLY A 11 -20.21 0.28 3.38
C GLY A 11 -20.73 -1.18 3.37
N HIS A 12 -21.64 -1.54 2.47
CA HIS A 12 -22.34 -2.85 2.47
C HIS A 12 -22.94 -3.21 3.84
N LEU A 13 -23.56 -2.23 4.50
CA LEU A 13 -24.16 -2.36 5.83
C LEU A 13 -25.70 -2.42 5.82
N GLY A 14 -26.34 -2.32 4.64
CA GLY A 14 -27.79 -2.29 4.50
C GLY A 14 -28.51 -3.45 5.20
N ASN A 15 -27.96 -4.67 5.10
CA ASN A 15 -28.54 -5.87 5.72
C ASN A 15 -28.44 -5.89 7.25
N VAL A 16 -27.58 -5.06 7.84
CA VAL A 16 -27.30 -5.04 9.28
C VAL A 16 -27.61 -3.71 9.94
N GLN A 17 -28.24 -2.77 9.22
CA GLN A 17 -28.54 -1.40 9.72
C GLN A 17 -29.36 -1.38 11.02
N ASN A 18 -30.16 -2.41 11.30
CA ASN A 18 -30.98 -2.55 12.50
C ASN A 18 -30.34 -3.50 13.55
N VAL A 19 -29.12 -3.99 13.32
CA VAL A 19 -28.43 -4.89 14.23
C VAL A 19 -27.61 -4.07 15.23
N LYS A 20 -27.71 -4.41 16.53
CA LYS A 20 -26.91 -3.75 17.56
C LYS A 20 -25.41 -3.98 17.31
N CYS A 21 -24.57 -2.97 17.46
CA CYS A 21 -23.11 -3.04 17.21
C CYS A 21 -22.44 -4.21 17.92
N GLY A 22 -22.84 -4.56 19.13
CA GLY A 22 -22.29 -5.70 19.87
C GLY A 22 -22.58 -7.10 19.26
N LYS A 23 -23.40 -7.17 18.21
CA LYS A 23 -23.68 -8.40 17.45
C LYS A 23 -23.03 -8.42 16.07
N LEU A 24 -22.33 -7.34 15.70
CA LEU A 24 -21.61 -7.24 14.44
C LEU A 24 -20.28 -7.99 14.51
N SER A 25 -19.82 -8.53 13.39
CA SER A 25 -18.44 -9.04 13.25
C SER A 25 -17.42 -7.89 13.33
N GLY A 26 -16.15 -8.23 13.58
CA GLY A 26 -15.06 -7.23 13.60
C GLY A 26 -14.98 -6.41 12.31
N GLY A 27 -15.08 -7.07 11.14
CA GLY A 27 -15.11 -6.40 9.84
C GLY A 27 -16.35 -5.49 9.68
N MET A 28 -17.54 -5.93 10.15
CA MET A 28 -18.74 -5.10 10.10
C MET A 28 -18.62 -3.87 11.01
N ILE A 29 -18.03 -4.00 12.21
CA ILE A 29 -17.76 -2.86 13.10
C ILE A 29 -16.81 -1.87 12.44
N ARG A 30 -15.75 -2.36 11.81
CA ARG A 30 -14.79 -1.49 11.10
C ARG A 30 -15.44 -0.76 9.95
N ARG A 31 -16.22 -1.46 9.11
CA ARG A 31 -17.01 -0.81 8.03
C ARG A 31 -17.99 0.22 8.57
N ALA A 32 -18.63 -0.06 9.71
CA ALA A 32 -19.51 0.93 10.36
C ALA A 32 -18.74 2.17 10.84
N GLY A 33 -17.52 2.01 11.35
CA GLY A 33 -16.64 3.12 11.72
C GLY A 33 -16.23 3.97 10.51
N ILE A 34 -15.87 3.33 9.39
CA ILE A 34 -15.57 4.04 8.14
C ILE A 34 -16.82 4.77 7.64
N ALA A 35 -17.96 4.09 7.61
CA ALA A 35 -19.25 4.67 7.24
C ALA A 35 -19.59 5.90 8.10
N GLN A 36 -19.33 5.82 9.41
CA GLN A 36 -19.50 6.95 10.32
C GLN A 36 -18.58 8.13 9.97
N ALA A 37 -17.32 7.87 9.63
CA ALA A 37 -16.38 8.92 9.24
C ALA A 37 -16.78 9.64 7.93
N LEU A 38 -17.51 8.96 7.06
CA LEU A 38 -18.00 9.48 5.78
C LEU A 38 -19.34 10.23 5.90
N LEU A 39 -20.05 10.09 7.04
CA LEU A 39 -21.32 10.76 7.26
C LEU A 39 -21.17 12.29 7.23
N GLY A 40 -22.08 12.95 6.51
CA GLY A 40 -22.07 14.40 6.38
C GLY A 40 -21.07 14.93 5.34
N MET A 41 -20.36 14.06 4.63
CA MET A 41 -19.34 14.44 3.64
C MET A 41 -18.35 15.50 4.17
N PRO A 42 -17.58 15.20 5.21
CA PRO A 42 -16.63 16.17 5.77
C PRO A 42 -15.54 16.51 4.75
N ASP A 43 -15.01 17.72 4.79
CA ASP A 43 -13.93 18.16 3.92
C ASP A 43 -12.62 17.37 4.15
N VAL A 44 -12.41 16.89 5.39
CA VAL A 44 -11.23 16.14 5.81
C VAL A 44 -11.64 14.88 6.57
N ILE A 45 -11.10 13.74 6.17
CA ILE A 45 -11.32 12.43 6.78
C ILE A 45 -9.97 11.86 7.23
N LEU A 46 -9.91 11.42 8.50
CA LEU A 46 -8.71 10.78 9.06
C LEU A 46 -9.01 9.30 9.33
N LEU A 47 -8.20 8.41 8.76
CA LEU A 47 -8.33 6.97 8.93
C LEU A 47 -7.01 6.39 9.43
N ASP A 48 -7.05 5.78 10.61
CA ASP A 48 -5.88 5.15 11.21
C ASP A 48 -5.94 3.63 11.02
N GLU A 49 -4.95 3.08 10.29
CA GLU A 49 -4.81 1.66 9.95
C GLU A 49 -6.15 1.00 9.50
N PRO A 50 -6.87 1.57 8.53
CA PRO A 50 -8.26 1.18 8.25
C PRO A 50 -8.41 -0.24 7.70
N THR A 51 -7.38 -0.81 7.09
CA THR A 51 -7.42 -2.10 6.40
C THR A 51 -6.81 -3.26 7.20
N VAL A 52 -6.19 -2.97 8.34
CA VAL A 52 -5.60 -4.01 9.20
C VAL A 52 -6.68 -4.98 9.68
N GLY A 53 -6.49 -6.29 9.41
CA GLY A 53 -7.42 -7.34 9.81
C GLY A 53 -8.68 -7.45 8.94
N LEU A 54 -8.75 -6.75 7.82
CA LEU A 54 -9.74 -7.02 6.77
C LEU A 54 -9.30 -8.24 5.95
N ASP A 55 -10.27 -9.03 5.52
CA ASP A 55 -10.03 -10.03 4.49
C ASP A 55 -9.85 -9.37 3.10
N PRO A 56 -9.34 -10.10 2.08
CA PRO A 56 -9.08 -9.52 0.77
C PRO A 56 -10.31 -8.89 0.11
N GLU A 57 -11.50 -9.47 0.29
CA GLU A 57 -12.73 -8.96 -0.29
C GLU A 57 -13.17 -7.66 0.38
N GLU A 58 -13.08 -7.59 1.71
CA GLU A 58 -13.39 -6.39 2.49
C GLU A 58 -12.40 -5.26 2.18
N ARG A 59 -11.12 -5.60 1.94
CA ARG A 59 -10.09 -4.64 1.55
C ARG A 59 -10.39 -3.99 0.19
N ILE A 60 -10.77 -4.79 -0.82
CA ILE A 60 -11.18 -4.27 -2.14
C ILE A 60 -12.40 -3.35 -2.00
N ARG A 61 -13.38 -3.73 -1.17
CA ARG A 61 -14.55 -2.88 -0.92
C ARG A 61 -14.19 -1.55 -0.26
N PHE A 62 -13.26 -1.58 0.69
CA PHE A 62 -12.73 -0.37 1.31
C PHE A 62 -12.05 0.54 0.28
N GLN A 63 -11.15 -0.01 -0.55
CA GLN A 63 -10.45 0.72 -1.60
C GLN A 63 -11.43 1.41 -2.56
N ASN A 64 -12.47 0.68 -3.01
CA ASN A 64 -13.52 1.22 -3.86
C ASN A 64 -14.28 2.36 -3.16
N THR A 65 -14.59 2.20 -1.88
CA THR A 65 -15.27 3.25 -1.09
C THR A 65 -14.41 4.50 -1.03
N ILE A 66 -13.14 4.40 -0.66
CA ILE A 66 -12.22 5.54 -0.59
C ILE A 66 -12.10 6.24 -1.95
N ASN A 67 -11.92 5.48 -3.04
CA ASN A 67 -11.81 6.04 -4.38
C ASN A 67 -13.05 6.84 -4.81
N ASN A 68 -14.25 6.48 -4.33
CA ASN A 68 -15.47 7.23 -4.60
C ASN A 68 -15.54 8.57 -3.81
N TYR A 69 -14.91 8.62 -2.62
CA TYR A 69 -14.97 9.80 -1.76
C TYR A 69 -13.78 10.76 -1.94
N LYS A 70 -12.63 10.32 -2.44
CA LYS A 70 -11.44 11.16 -2.62
C LYS A 70 -11.64 12.36 -3.57
N GLN A 71 -12.64 12.32 -4.42
CA GLN A 71 -13.01 13.44 -5.28
C GLN A 71 -13.78 14.57 -4.52
N LYS A 72 -14.31 14.25 -3.34
CA LYS A 72 -15.17 15.14 -2.56
C LYS A 72 -14.54 15.60 -1.23
N SER A 73 -13.56 14.83 -0.74
CA SER A 73 -12.94 15.03 0.57
C SER A 73 -11.43 14.80 0.50
N THR A 74 -10.67 15.51 1.31
CA THR A 74 -9.26 15.17 1.56
C THR A 74 -9.22 14.02 2.56
N ILE A 75 -8.64 12.88 2.15
CA ILE A 75 -8.58 11.68 2.99
C ILE A 75 -7.13 11.43 3.39
N LEU A 76 -6.84 11.45 4.69
CA LEU A 76 -5.55 11.10 5.24
C LEU A 76 -5.62 9.71 5.85
N VAL A 77 -4.84 8.78 5.31
CA VAL A 77 -4.76 7.38 5.77
C VAL A 77 -3.39 7.13 6.39
N SER A 78 -3.35 6.66 7.63
CA SER A 78 -2.13 6.06 8.18
C SER A 78 -2.16 4.56 7.90
N THR A 79 -1.08 4.01 7.35
CA THR A 79 -0.95 2.57 7.12
C THR A 79 0.52 2.15 6.96
N HIS A 80 0.79 0.89 7.27
CA HIS A 80 2.06 0.22 6.96
C HIS A 80 1.92 -0.76 5.78
N ILE A 81 0.77 -0.83 5.14
CA ILE A 81 0.45 -1.75 4.03
C ILE A 81 0.64 -0.99 2.71
N LEU A 82 1.77 -1.23 2.05
CA LEU A 82 2.15 -0.50 0.83
C LEU A 82 1.24 -0.77 -0.36
N ASP A 83 0.64 -1.96 -0.44
CA ASP A 83 -0.36 -2.27 -1.48
C ASP A 83 -1.58 -1.34 -1.39
N ASP A 84 -2.02 -0.95 -0.17
CA ASP A 84 -3.11 0.01 -0.02
C ASP A 84 -2.70 1.40 -0.49
N VAL A 85 -1.46 1.80 -0.17
CA VAL A 85 -0.92 3.09 -0.61
C VAL A 85 -0.93 3.18 -2.14
N GLU A 86 -0.46 2.12 -2.83
CA GLU A 86 -0.39 2.08 -4.29
C GLU A 86 -1.79 2.18 -4.93
N GLU A 87 -2.81 1.57 -4.32
CA GLU A 87 -4.15 1.49 -4.87
C GLU A 87 -5.03 2.73 -4.60
N ILE A 88 -4.82 3.43 -3.49
CA ILE A 88 -5.75 4.50 -3.06
C ILE A 88 -5.11 5.87 -2.86
N CYS A 89 -3.78 5.95 -2.70
CA CYS A 89 -3.12 7.22 -2.36
C CYS A 89 -2.52 7.91 -3.60
N ASP A 90 -2.88 9.16 -3.81
CA ASP A 90 -2.27 10.00 -4.84
C ASP A 90 -0.92 10.54 -4.36
N GLU A 91 -0.82 10.88 -3.07
CA GLU A 91 0.38 11.38 -2.39
C GLU A 91 0.72 10.53 -1.17
N ILE A 92 2.00 10.47 -0.82
CA ILE A 92 2.51 9.74 0.33
C ILE A 92 3.49 10.57 1.14
N ILE A 93 3.40 10.44 2.46
CA ILE A 93 4.38 10.93 3.41
C ILE A 93 5.04 9.74 4.09
N VAL A 94 6.34 9.54 3.87
CA VAL A 94 7.11 8.48 4.52
C VAL A 94 7.74 9.01 5.80
N LEU A 95 7.31 8.46 6.94
CA LEU A 95 7.81 8.79 8.27
C LEU A 95 8.76 7.72 8.79
N ASN A 96 9.91 8.12 9.32
CA ASN A 96 10.83 7.22 10.01
C ASN A 96 11.46 7.92 11.21
N LYS A 97 11.30 7.33 12.41
CA LYS A 97 11.85 7.86 13.68
C LYS A 97 11.55 9.36 13.89
N GLY A 98 10.30 9.76 13.60
CA GLY A 98 9.85 11.14 13.77
C GLY A 98 10.33 12.13 12.71
N LYS A 99 10.98 11.66 11.63
CA LYS A 99 11.42 12.49 10.51
C LYS A 99 10.69 12.12 9.25
N ILE A 100 10.35 13.13 8.44
CA ILE A 100 9.82 12.93 7.09
C ILE A 100 11.02 12.59 6.19
N LEU A 101 10.99 11.41 5.57
CA LEU A 101 12.00 10.98 4.60
C LEU A 101 11.59 11.31 3.17
N TYR A 102 10.28 11.34 2.92
CA TYR A 102 9.70 11.64 1.61
C TYR A 102 8.32 12.26 1.80
N CYS A 103 7.97 13.18 0.93
CA CYS A 103 6.63 13.75 0.81
C CYS A 103 6.41 14.10 -0.66
N GLY A 104 5.39 13.54 -1.29
CA GLY A 104 5.07 13.77 -2.69
C GLY A 104 4.24 12.66 -3.31
N GLU A 105 4.13 12.65 -4.63
CA GLU A 105 3.34 11.71 -5.39
C GLU A 105 3.77 10.25 -5.16
N THR A 106 2.79 9.36 -5.02
CA THR A 106 3.01 7.93 -4.80
C THR A 106 3.82 7.30 -5.94
N ASN A 107 3.50 7.63 -7.18
CA ASN A 107 4.26 7.16 -8.34
C ASN A 107 5.71 7.66 -8.38
N ALA A 108 5.95 8.88 -7.91
CA ALA A 108 7.31 9.43 -7.85
C ALA A 108 8.18 8.70 -6.83
N LEU A 109 7.58 8.18 -5.74
CA LEU A 109 8.29 7.29 -4.80
C LEU A 109 8.76 6.00 -5.51
N ALA A 110 7.89 5.33 -6.27
CA ALA A 110 8.24 4.13 -7.04
C ALA A 110 9.41 4.41 -8.01
N MET A 111 9.41 5.57 -8.65
CA MET A 111 10.45 5.98 -9.61
C MET A 111 11.84 6.16 -8.99
N LEU A 112 11.98 6.25 -7.67
CA LEU A 112 13.29 6.22 -6.99
C LEU A 112 14.04 4.90 -7.23
N ALA A 113 13.31 3.81 -7.47
CA ALA A 113 13.85 2.48 -7.77
C ALA A 113 13.86 2.13 -9.27
N LYS A 114 13.59 3.09 -10.16
CA LYS A 114 13.60 2.87 -11.61
C LYS A 114 14.93 2.32 -12.09
N ASN A 115 14.89 1.32 -12.97
CA ASN A 115 16.04 0.61 -13.54
C ASN A 115 16.93 -0.10 -12.49
N ARG A 116 16.39 -0.36 -11.29
CA ARG A 116 17.10 -0.98 -10.18
C ARG A 116 16.50 -2.31 -9.74
N VAL A 117 15.32 -2.65 -10.28
CA VAL A 117 14.54 -3.81 -9.85
C VAL A 117 14.67 -4.92 -10.88
N PHE A 118 15.05 -6.10 -10.42
CA PHE A 118 15.26 -7.25 -11.30
C PHE A 118 14.71 -8.53 -10.69
N THR A 119 14.18 -9.39 -11.54
CA THR A 119 13.88 -10.79 -11.20
C THR A 119 15.01 -11.68 -11.64
N MET A 120 15.51 -12.50 -10.72
CA MET A 120 16.56 -13.47 -10.96
C MET A 120 16.37 -14.73 -10.12
N SER A 121 17.15 -15.80 -10.36
CA SER A 121 17.16 -16.97 -9.48
C SER A 121 17.75 -16.59 -8.10
N LYS A 122 17.35 -17.31 -7.05
CA LYS A 122 17.93 -17.13 -5.71
C LYS A 122 19.45 -17.34 -5.71
N GLN A 123 19.94 -18.31 -6.47
CA GLN A 123 21.36 -18.56 -6.59
C GLN A 123 22.10 -17.36 -7.21
N GLU A 124 21.53 -16.74 -8.23
CA GLU A 124 22.10 -15.57 -8.88
C GLU A 124 22.10 -14.37 -7.92
N SER A 125 21.01 -14.16 -7.14
CA SER A 125 20.92 -13.03 -6.20
C SER A 125 22.01 -13.06 -5.11
N MET A 126 22.54 -14.24 -4.77
CA MET A 126 23.62 -14.37 -3.79
C MET A 126 24.92 -13.68 -4.24
N HIS A 127 25.17 -13.65 -5.56
CA HIS A 127 26.36 -12.98 -6.12
C HIS A 127 26.25 -11.45 -6.04
N TRP A 128 25.02 -10.92 -5.87
CA TRP A 128 24.74 -9.49 -5.90
C TRP A 128 24.43 -8.89 -4.53
N GLN A 129 24.52 -9.67 -3.43
CA GLN A 129 24.14 -9.21 -2.08
C GLN A 129 24.91 -7.97 -1.60
N GLU A 130 26.10 -7.72 -2.07
CA GLU A 130 26.87 -6.51 -1.74
C GLU A 130 26.34 -5.26 -2.44
N TYR A 131 25.57 -5.43 -3.52
CA TYR A 131 25.08 -4.36 -4.37
C TYR A 131 23.62 -4.03 -4.12
N GLY A 132 22.88 -4.94 -3.46
CA GLY A 132 21.44 -4.78 -3.29
C GLY A 132 20.82 -5.69 -2.24
N ILE A 133 19.50 -5.80 -2.29
CA ILE A 133 18.70 -6.60 -1.35
C ILE A 133 17.63 -7.41 -2.07
N ASN A 134 17.27 -8.54 -1.48
CA ASN A 134 16.07 -9.29 -1.85
C ASN A 134 14.86 -8.58 -1.22
N ILE A 135 13.88 -8.20 -2.05
CA ILE A 135 12.61 -7.63 -1.60
C ILE A 135 11.61 -8.76 -1.36
N LYS A 136 11.45 -9.65 -2.33
CA LYS A 136 10.46 -10.72 -2.27
C LYS A 136 11.01 -12.01 -2.90
N ASN A 137 10.71 -13.14 -2.24
CA ASN A 137 10.98 -14.46 -2.79
C ASN A 137 9.65 -15.08 -3.25
N TYR A 138 9.65 -15.75 -4.38
CA TYR A 138 8.50 -16.46 -4.93
C TYR A 138 8.93 -17.61 -5.83
N TYR A 139 8.01 -18.49 -6.23
CA TYR A 139 8.27 -19.58 -7.14
C TYR A 139 7.66 -19.28 -8.50
N GLU A 140 8.44 -19.51 -9.56
CA GLU A 140 8.02 -19.44 -10.95
C GLU A 140 8.52 -20.72 -11.66
N ASN A 141 7.61 -21.56 -12.20
CA ASN A 141 7.94 -22.83 -12.85
C ASN A 141 8.89 -23.71 -12.00
N ASP A 142 8.52 -23.96 -10.75
CA ASP A 142 9.28 -24.75 -9.77
C ASP A 142 10.69 -24.20 -9.45
N THR A 143 11.01 -23.00 -9.91
CA THR A 143 12.28 -22.34 -9.64
C THR A 143 12.07 -21.20 -8.64
N GLU A 144 12.88 -21.19 -7.57
CA GLU A 144 12.86 -20.09 -6.61
C GLU A 144 13.44 -18.83 -7.25
N LYS A 145 12.62 -17.80 -7.37
CA LYS A 145 12.93 -16.48 -7.92
C LYS A 145 12.95 -15.43 -6.81
N VAL A 146 13.67 -14.38 -7.07
CA VAL A 146 13.84 -13.26 -6.17
C VAL A 146 13.56 -11.98 -6.93
N ARG A 147 12.71 -11.10 -6.35
CA ARG A 147 12.66 -9.69 -6.72
C ARG A 147 13.79 -8.98 -6.00
N PHE A 148 14.80 -8.53 -6.75
CA PHE A 148 16.04 -7.96 -6.24
C PHE A 148 16.11 -6.46 -6.54
N LEU A 149 16.48 -5.66 -5.53
CA LEU A 149 16.65 -4.22 -5.66
C LEU A 149 18.13 -3.86 -5.51
N PHE A 150 18.71 -3.26 -6.55
CA PHE A 150 20.05 -2.69 -6.51
C PHE A 150 20.05 -1.35 -5.77
N LEU A 151 20.97 -1.20 -4.81
CA LEU A 151 21.08 -0.01 -3.95
C LEU A 151 22.21 0.93 -4.38
N ARG A 152 23.23 0.42 -5.07
CA ARG A 152 24.35 1.21 -5.58
C ARG A 152 24.00 1.72 -6.99
N ASP A 153 24.62 2.82 -7.39
CA ASP A 153 24.53 3.29 -8.76
C ASP A 153 25.45 2.45 -9.66
N GLY A 154 25.00 2.10 -10.84
CA GLY A 154 25.73 1.28 -11.80
C GLY A 154 24.83 0.77 -12.92
N GLU A 155 25.41 0.36 -14.02
CA GLU A 155 24.72 -0.41 -15.05
C GLU A 155 24.76 -1.87 -14.67
N TYR A 156 23.58 -2.43 -14.38
CA TYR A 156 23.42 -3.83 -14.00
C TYR A 156 23.06 -4.66 -15.21
N ASN A 157 24.06 -5.00 -16.00
CA ASN A 157 23.88 -5.86 -17.16
C ASN A 157 24.08 -7.33 -16.77
N ASN A 158 23.02 -7.97 -16.33
CA ASN A 158 23.01 -9.39 -16.01
C ASN A 158 22.08 -10.14 -16.98
N PRO A 159 22.61 -10.93 -17.94
CA PRO A 159 21.78 -11.64 -18.92
C PRO A 159 20.87 -12.71 -18.30
N LYS A 160 21.09 -13.07 -17.04
CA LYS A 160 20.27 -14.03 -16.27
C LYS A 160 19.21 -13.36 -15.41
N ALA A 161 19.13 -12.03 -15.42
CA ALA A 161 18.16 -11.26 -14.69
C ALA A 161 17.22 -10.54 -15.66
N ARG A 162 15.93 -10.48 -15.33
CA ARG A 162 14.93 -9.74 -16.06
C ARG A 162 14.64 -8.43 -15.32
N GLU A 163 14.79 -7.30 -15.98
CA GLU A 163 14.40 -6.00 -15.43
C GLU A 163 12.89 -5.97 -15.21
N GLU A 164 12.48 -5.38 -14.09
CA GLU A 164 11.09 -5.24 -13.67
C GLU A 164 10.73 -3.76 -13.54
N ILE A 165 9.45 -3.46 -13.73
CA ILE A 165 8.92 -2.14 -13.42
C ILE A 165 8.92 -1.98 -11.89
N ALA A 166 9.50 -0.87 -11.42
CA ALA A 166 9.51 -0.54 -10.01
C ALA A 166 8.11 -0.15 -9.53
N ASN A 167 7.74 -0.62 -8.35
CA ASN A 167 6.51 -0.28 -7.65
C ASN A 167 6.79 0.54 -6.37
N VAL A 168 5.73 0.88 -5.63
CA VAL A 168 5.84 1.71 -4.41
C VAL A 168 6.69 1.03 -3.34
N GLU A 169 6.59 -0.32 -3.18
CA GLU A 169 7.39 -1.09 -2.24
C GLU A 169 8.89 -0.98 -2.54
N ASP A 170 9.27 -1.08 -3.82
CA ASP A 170 10.65 -0.96 -4.27
C ASP A 170 11.23 0.42 -3.94
N GLY A 171 10.48 1.48 -4.27
CA GLY A 171 10.86 2.86 -3.99
C GLY A 171 10.99 3.14 -2.50
N TYR A 172 10.05 2.65 -1.70
CA TYR A 172 10.08 2.73 -0.24
C TYR A 172 11.30 2.01 0.35
N MET A 173 11.59 0.79 -0.09
CA MET A 173 12.75 0.02 0.36
C MET A 173 14.07 0.68 -0.04
N TYR A 174 14.15 1.24 -1.25
CA TYR A 174 15.31 2.01 -1.70
C TYR A 174 15.53 3.24 -0.81
N LEU A 175 14.48 4.01 -0.56
CA LEU A 175 14.51 5.18 0.31
C LEU A 175 15.02 4.83 1.72
N LEU A 176 14.43 3.83 2.38
CA LEU A 176 14.82 3.41 3.72
C LEU A 176 16.29 2.97 3.81
N LYS A 177 16.78 2.26 2.79
CA LYS A 177 18.17 1.78 2.77
C LYS A 177 19.16 2.91 2.53
N LYS A 178 18.80 3.90 1.72
CA LYS A 178 19.60 5.09 1.48
C LYS A 178 19.78 5.91 2.78
N TYR A 179 18.70 6.04 3.58
CA TYR A 179 18.74 6.79 4.86
C TYR A 179 19.28 5.99 6.06
N ARG A 180 19.38 4.66 5.98
CA ARG A 180 20.05 3.86 7.03
C ARG A 180 21.56 3.99 7.02
N LYS A 181 22.16 4.59 6.00
CA LYS A 181 23.61 4.85 5.89
C LYS A 181 24.02 6.22 6.47
N ILE A 182 23.07 6.96 7.03
CA ILE A 182 23.23 8.18 7.79
C ILE A 182 22.83 7.87 9.25
#